data_19eadc71a96aecfa2c17d93f2d92afb2
#
_entry.id   19eadc71a96aecfa2c17d93f2d92afb2
#
_cell.length_a   1.000
_cell.length_b   1.000
_cell.length_c   1.000
_cell.angle_alpha   90.00
_cell.angle_beta   90.00
_cell.angle_gamma   90.00
#
_symmetry.space_group_name_H-M   'P 1'
#
loop_
_entity.id
_entity.type
_entity.pdbx_description
1 polymer ?
#
loop_
_entity_poly.entity_id
_entity_poly.type
_entity_poly.pdbx_seq_one_letter_code
_entity_poly.pdbx_strand_id
1 'polypeptide(L)'
;MSHHFPTKSPKRVIVIGGGMAGLASAARVAKKGHRVTLFEAGEKLGGKCQSENINGFIFDTGPSLLTLPAVYRDLFIKTGKRLEHLVELQPVDPAFEYIFHDGKRVTFPNLSHNGTVNAITEAFGEAAGQDWHKLLTRAEAMWESSREDFIEGELKSLKHFLKRKSLISDIFTIAPWSSLRSLTTRQTKNPYLRKIIDRYATYTGSDPREVPAVLLTIAFVEEAFGAWHVKGGIGTLGAKLAERVSQLGVEVHLNSRVSKLKITNGKATGVLLEDGREFDCDAVISNSDASELYGELVGDLPRASQPRKSLEKATPSLSGFSLLLSLKGKSSLKHHTVIFPENYDDEFDSIFKRKETPKDPAIYICNPQDESMVPSPDTEAWFILINAPRHEPNKGMNWDLPGFKESYAEHIIQKLESKGIAIKNRLLNMEIRTPADLERLYRAPGGSIYGTSSNGMRSAFLRAKNRSPIENLYCVGGSAHPGGGLPLVAISAEIVANAIEAN
;
A
#
# COMPACT_ATOMS: atom_id res chain seq x y z
N MET A 1 -21.61 9.50 34.83
CA MET A 1 -22.54 10.40 34.08
C MET A 1 -22.15 10.34 32.62
N SER A 2 -22.95 9.66 31.80
CA SER A 2 -22.73 9.57 30.36
C SER A 2 -23.14 10.88 29.71
N HIS A 3 -22.19 11.67 29.25
CA HIS A 3 -22.47 12.82 28.41
C HIS A 3 -23.06 12.33 27.09
N HIS A 4 -24.37 12.34 26.98
CA HIS A 4 -25.10 12.18 25.73
C HIS A 4 -24.94 13.49 24.95
N PHE A 5 -24.01 13.52 24.00
CA PHE A 5 -24.03 14.54 22.95
C PHE A 5 -25.27 14.30 22.08
N PRO A 6 -25.97 15.35 21.61
CA PRO A 6 -27.11 15.18 20.73
C PRO A 6 -26.62 14.54 19.43
N THR A 7 -26.92 13.28 19.25
CA THR A 7 -26.62 12.54 18.02
C THR A 7 -27.47 13.11 16.88
N LYS A 8 -26.82 13.68 15.85
CA LYS A 8 -27.49 13.86 14.55
C LYS A 8 -28.17 12.53 14.18
N SER A 9 -29.33 12.60 13.53
CA SER A 9 -30.10 11.40 13.16
C SER A 9 -29.20 10.36 12.47
N PRO A 10 -29.32 9.06 12.82
CA PRO A 10 -28.55 8.00 12.19
C PRO A 10 -28.70 8.02 10.67
N LYS A 11 -27.62 8.10 9.94
CA LYS A 11 -27.60 8.02 8.48
C LYS A 11 -27.54 6.56 8.02
N ARG A 12 -28.14 6.28 6.87
CA ARG A 12 -27.89 5.06 6.11
C ARG A 12 -26.68 5.28 5.24
N VAL A 13 -25.61 4.52 5.46
CA VAL A 13 -24.34 4.66 4.74
C VAL A 13 -24.06 3.39 3.97
N ILE A 14 -23.82 3.51 2.67
CA ILE A 14 -23.37 2.40 1.83
C ILE A 14 -21.83 2.50 1.68
N VAL A 15 -21.16 1.36 1.86
CA VAL A 15 -19.73 1.19 1.59
C VAL A 15 -19.57 0.27 0.39
N ILE A 16 -18.87 0.72 -0.64
CA ILE A 16 -18.56 -0.04 -1.86
C ILE A 16 -17.14 -0.58 -1.74
N GLY A 17 -16.98 -1.88 -1.73
CA GLY A 17 -15.72 -2.61 -1.64
C GLY A 17 -15.27 -2.90 -0.20
N GLY A 18 -15.08 -4.18 0.09
CA GLY A 18 -14.68 -4.74 1.38
C GLY A 18 -13.16 -4.85 1.59
N GLY A 19 -12.36 -4.02 0.92
CA GLY A 19 -10.93 -3.89 1.20
C GLY A 19 -10.67 -3.19 2.53
N MET A 20 -9.40 -3.11 2.97
CA MET A 20 -9.04 -2.60 4.30
C MET A 20 -9.60 -1.21 4.62
N ALA A 21 -9.61 -0.27 3.65
CA ALA A 21 -10.19 1.05 3.88
C ALA A 21 -11.71 1.02 3.97
N GLY A 22 -12.38 0.20 3.16
CA GLY A 22 -13.84 0.00 3.24
C GLY A 22 -14.25 -0.58 4.58
N LEU A 23 -13.58 -1.64 5.04
CA LEU A 23 -13.80 -2.26 6.35
C LEU A 23 -13.55 -1.27 7.50
N ALA A 24 -12.43 -0.53 7.45
CA ALA A 24 -12.10 0.46 8.46
C ALA A 24 -13.14 1.59 8.52
N SER A 25 -13.61 2.05 7.34
CA SER A 25 -14.69 3.05 7.24
C SER A 25 -16.00 2.52 7.80
N ALA A 26 -16.39 1.31 7.40
CA ALA A 26 -17.61 0.66 7.88
C ALA A 26 -17.61 0.51 9.41
N ALA A 27 -16.49 0.04 9.98
CA ALA A 27 -16.34 -0.12 11.43
C ALA A 27 -16.45 1.21 12.18
N ARG A 28 -15.74 2.26 11.72
CA ARG A 28 -15.75 3.59 12.35
C ARG A 28 -17.13 4.25 12.26
N VAL A 29 -17.78 4.17 11.10
CA VAL A 29 -19.10 4.81 10.86
C VAL A 29 -20.19 4.07 11.60
N ALA A 30 -20.20 2.73 11.64
CA ALA A 30 -21.14 1.94 12.43
C ALA A 30 -20.97 2.21 13.94
N LYS A 31 -19.72 2.30 14.43
CA LYS A 31 -19.44 2.64 15.85
C LYS A 31 -19.98 4.02 16.25
N LYS A 32 -20.09 4.95 15.31
CA LYS A 32 -20.69 6.28 15.50
C LYS A 32 -22.23 6.27 15.49
N GLY A 33 -22.85 5.10 15.33
CA GLY A 33 -24.31 4.93 15.40
C GLY A 33 -25.03 5.02 14.06
N HIS A 34 -24.33 5.06 12.93
CA HIS A 34 -24.94 5.01 11.60
C HIS A 34 -25.30 3.57 11.21
N ARG A 35 -26.29 3.41 10.32
CA ARG A 35 -26.64 2.12 9.71
C ARG A 35 -25.77 1.93 8.47
N VAL A 36 -24.95 0.88 8.46
CA VAL A 36 -23.99 0.65 7.40
C VAL A 36 -24.32 -0.65 6.67
N THR A 37 -24.37 -0.55 5.33
CA THR A 37 -24.45 -1.71 4.42
C THR A 37 -23.17 -1.71 3.56
N LEU A 38 -22.45 -2.82 3.50
CA LEU A 38 -21.23 -2.99 2.73
C LEU A 38 -21.47 -3.98 1.58
N PHE A 39 -21.17 -3.57 0.35
CA PHE A 39 -21.19 -4.40 -0.85
C PHE A 39 -19.78 -4.73 -1.29
N GLU A 40 -19.48 -6.03 -1.42
CA GLU A 40 -18.22 -6.56 -1.94
C GLU A 40 -18.51 -7.39 -3.19
N ALA A 41 -17.74 -7.13 -4.26
CA ALA A 41 -17.89 -7.84 -5.53
C ALA A 41 -17.38 -9.29 -5.46
N GLY A 42 -16.39 -9.55 -4.62
CA GLY A 42 -15.76 -10.84 -4.43
C GLY A 42 -16.44 -11.71 -3.37
N GLU A 43 -15.89 -12.91 -3.23
CA GLU A 43 -16.36 -13.90 -2.24
C GLU A 43 -15.82 -13.65 -0.83
N LYS A 44 -14.80 -12.80 -0.68
CA LYS A 44 -14.09 -12.59 0.58
C LYS A 44 -13.82 -11.11 0.83
N LEU A 45 -13.83 -10.73 2.10
CA LEU A 45 -13.42 -9.41 2.57
C LEU A 45 -11.88 -9.32 2.75
N GLY A 46 -11.33 -8.10 2.80
CA GLY A 46 -9.90 -7.84 3.00
C GLY A 46 -9.22 -7.20 1.78
N GLY A 47 -9.78 -7.41 0.58
CA GLY A 47 -9.20 -6.91 -0.68
C GLY A 47 -7.77 -7.42 -0.88
N LYS A 48 -6.81 -6.52 -1.08
CA LYS A 48 -5.38 -6.88 -1.24
C LYS A 48 -4.71 -7.41 0.05
N CYS A 49 -5.33 -7.24 1.23
CA CYS A 49 -4.83 -7.73 2.51
C CYS A 49 -5.50 -9.07 2.84
N GLN A 50 -5.12 -10.09 2.09
CA GLN A 50 -5.60 -11.46 2.24
C GLN A 50 -4.41 -12.42 2.27
N SER A 51 -4.63 -13.60 2.86
CA SER A 51 -3.73 -14.75 2.75
C SER A 51 -4.45 -15.89 2.05
N GLU A 52 -3.71 -16.63 1.24
CA GLU A 52 -4.20 -17.81 0.53
C GLU A 52 -3.53 -19.08 1.07
N ASN A 53 -4.31 -20.14 1.24
CA ASN A 53 -3.79 -21.46 1.59
C ASN A 53 -3.65 -22.31 0.32
N ILE A 54 -2.42 -22.67 0.00
CA ILE A 54 -2.08 -23.50 -1.15
C ILE A 54 -1.38 -24.76 -0.64
N ASN A 55 -2.07 -25.87 -0.62
CA ASN A 55 -1.54 -27.16 -0.14
C ASN A 55 -0.96 -27.13 1.28
N GLY A 56 -1.59 -26.35 2.17
CA GLY A 56 -1.15 -26.19 3.56
C GLY A 56 -0.13 -25.05 3.77
N PHE A 57 0.40 -24.44 2.72
CA PHE A 57 1.23 -23.24 2.79
C PHE A 57 0.34 -22.00 2.74
N ILE A 58 0.54 -21.09 3.68
CA ILE A 58 -0.17 -19.82 3.74
C ILE A 58 0.71 -18.72 3.18
N PHE A 59 0.21 -17.99 2.18
CA PHE A 59 0.88 -16.89 1.52
C PHE A 59 0.10 -15.60 1.69
N ASP A 60 0.76 -14.54 2.09
CA ASP A 60 0.21 -13.19 1.96
C ASP A 60 0.29 -12.77 0.50
N THR A 61 -0.85 -12.46 -0.12
CA THR A 61 -0.94 -12.19 -1.56
C THR A 61 -0.91 -10.71 -1.94
N GLY A 62 -0.67 -9.86 -0.95
CA GLY A 62 -0.56 -8.42 -1.12
C GLY A 62 0.56 -7.82 -0.24
N PRO A 63 0.22 -6.98 0.75
CA PRO A 63 1.24 -6.47 1.68
C PRO A 63 1.79 -7.61 2.52
N SER A 64 3.10 -7.60 2.74
CA SER A 64 3.82 -8.60 3.55
C SER A 64 4.53 -7.97 4.76
N LEU A 65 4.36 -6.66 4.94
CA LEU A 65 4.97 -5.88 6.01
C LEU A 65 3.92 -4.98 6.66
N LEU A 66 3.82 -5.02 7.98
CA LEU A 66 3.06 -4.03 8.74
C LEU A 66 4.03 -3.02 9.36
N THR A 67 3.87 -1.75 8.98
CA THR A 67 4.49 -0.60 9.63
C THR A 67 3.40 0.21 10.35
N LEU A 68 3.76 1.11 11.27
CA LEU A 68 2.80 1.96 11.99
C LEU A 68 1.60 1.18 12.59
N PRO A 69 1.81 0.12 13.38
CA PRO A 69 0.72 -0.65 13.95
C PRO A 69 -0.22 0.19 14.84
N ALA A 70 0.26 1.35 15.30
CA ALA A 70 -0.52 2.32 16.08
C ALA A 70 -1.83 2.74 15.38
N VAL A 71 -1.84 2.83 14.04
CA VAL A 71 -3.03 3.19 13.28
C VAL A 71 -4.14 2.14 13.43
N TYR A 72 -3.78 0.85 13.39
CA TYR A 72 -4.73 -0.24 13.60
C TYR A 72 -5.10 -0.40 15.09
N ARG A 73 -4.15 -0.17 16.02
CA ARG A 73 -4.47 -0.10 17.46
C ARG A 73 -5.53 0.94 17.75
N ASP A 74 -5.38 2.14 17.18
CA ASP A 74 -6.37 3.21 17.28
C ASP A 74 -7.73 2.81 16.70
N LEU A 75 -7.74 2.25 15.48
CA LEU A 75 -8.97 1.77 14.83
C LEU A 75 -9.72 0.77 15.72
N PHE A 76 -9.02 -0.26 16.23
CA PHE A 76 -9.65 -1.28 17.05
C PHE A 76 -10.09 -0.73 18.41
N ILE A 77 -9.28 0.08 19.09
CA ILE A 77 -9.65 0.72 20.38
C ILE A 77 -10.89 1.60 20.18
N LYS A 78 -10.91 2.48 19.19
CA LYS A 78 -12.06 3.36 18.90
C LYS A 78 -13.32 2.60 18.50
N THR A 79 -13.17 1.38 18.00
CA THR A 79 -14.32 0.50 17.72
C THR A 79 -14.67 -0.45 18.86
N GLY A 80 -13.93 -0.42 19.99
CA GLY A 80 -14.27 -1.09 21.25
C GLY A 80 -13.59 -2.42 21.49
N LYS A 81 -12.45 -2.70 20.85
CA LYS A 81 -11.60 -3.87 21.10
C LYS A 81 -10.13 -3.43 21.12
N ARG A 82 -9.26 -4.22 21.72
CA ARG A 82 -7.79 -4.03 21.60
C ARG A 82 -7.27 -4.95 20.52
N LEU A 83 -6.39 -4.42 19.66
CA LEU A 83 -5.79 -5.17 18.55
C LEU A 83 -5.04 -6.41 19.07
N GLU A 84 -4.28 -6.27 20.16
CA GLU A 84 -3.45 -7.31 20.75
C GLU A 84 -4.25 -8.50 21.30
N HIS A 85 -5.56 -8.35 21.51
CA HIS A 85 -6.44 -9.46 21.88
C HIS A 85 -6.96 -10.24 20.65
N LEU A 86 -6.70 -9.75 19.44
CA LEU A 86 -7.25 -10.30 18.21
C LEU A 86 -6.17 -10.84 17.29
N VAL A 87 -5.02 -10.19 17.25
CA VAL A 87 -3.86 -10.57 16.45
C VAL A 87 -2.58 -10.49 17.27
N GLU A 88 -1.68 -11.42 17.05
CA GLU A 88 -0.33 -11.41 17.63
C GLU A 88 0.60 -10.69 16.65
N LEU A 89 1.17 -9.56 17.10
CA LEU A 89 2.17 -8.80 16.37
C LEU A 89 3.56 -9.16 16.86
N GLN A 90 4.40 -9.63 15.98
CA GLN A 90 5.77 -10.01 16.27
C GLN A 90 6.73 -9.01 15.61
N PRO A 91 7.69 -8.41 16.37
CA PRO A 91 8.71 -7.57 15.75
C PRO A 91 9.61 -8.44 14.87
N VAL A 92 9.88 -7.96 13.65
CA VAL A 92 10.76 -8.63 12.71
C VAL A 92 12.18 -8.11 12.91
N ASP A 93 13.06 -8.93 13.51
CA ASP A 93 14.45 -8.56 13.71
C ASP A 93 15.41 -9.64 13.15
N PRO A 94 16.25 -9.28 12.20
CA PRO A 94 16.40 -7.95 11.56
C PRO A 94 15.20 -7.58 10.70
N ALA A 95 14.93 -6.26 10.60
CA ALA A 95 13.84 -5.74 9.78
C ALA A 95 14.06 -6.05 8.30
N PHE A 96 15.27 -5.82 7.80
CA PHE A 96 15.65 -6.07 6.41
C PHE A 96 17.09 -6.57 6.29
N GLU A 97 17.31 -7.45 5.30
CA GLU A 97 18.61 -7.77 4.73
C GLU A 97 18.68 -7.22 3.30
N TYR A 98 19.74 -6.51 2.97
CA TYR A 98 20.02 -6.01 1.63
C TYR A 98 21.26 -6.74 1.07
N ILE A 99 21.11 -7.31 -0.12
CA ILE A 99 22.16 -8.02 -0.86
C ILE A 99 22.39 -7.26 -2.17
N PHE A 100 23.63 -6.86 -2.44
CA PHE A 100 23.98 -6.11 -3.64
C PHE A 100 24.57 -7.02 -4.73
N HIS A 101 24.61 -6.49 -5.96
CA HIS A 101 25.08 -7.24 -7.13
C HIS A 101 26.50 -7.81 -6.98
N ASP A 102 27.36 -7.14 -6.24
CA ASP A 102 28.76 -7.52 -5.98
C ASP A 102 28.94 -8.43 -4.75
N GLY A 103 27.84 -8.89 -4.16
CA GLY A 103 27.84 -9.78 -2.99
C GLY A 103 27.92 -9.09 -1.64
N LYS A 104 28.10 -7.75 -1.58
CA LYS A 104 28.03 -7.02 -0.32
C LYS A 104 26.65 -7.14 0.29
N ARG A 105 26.62 -7.14 1.63
CA ARG A 105 25.39 -7.28 2.43
C ARG A 105 25.37 -6.27 3.55
N VAL A 106 24.17 -5.85 3.94
CA VAL A 106 23.91 -5.12 5.18
C VAL A 106 22.57 -5.54 5.74
N THR A 107 22.51 -5.68 7.06
CA THR A 107 21.32 -6.11 7.78
C THR A 107 20.88 -4.99 8.71
N PHE A 108 19.66 -4.53 8.55
CA PHE A 108 19.08 -3.46 9.39
C PHE A 108 18.35 -4.09 10.58
N PRO A 109 18.80 -3.84 11.82
CA PRO A 109 18.06 -4.25 13.00
C PRO A 109 16.73 -3.50 13.09
N ASN A 110 15.74 -4.10 13.74
CA ASN A 110 14.45 -3.48 13.94
C ASN A 110 14.48 -2.49 15.11
N LEU A 111 13.79 -1.35 14.96
CA LEU A 111 13.61 -0.34 16.03
C LEU A 111 14.92 0.17 16.64
N SER A 112 16.00 0.21 15.89
CA SER A 112 17.33 0.58 16.41
C SER A 112 18.10 1.46 15.44
N HIS A 113 17.95 2.78 15.58
CA HIS A 113 18.70 3.74 14.77
C HIS A 113 20.22 3.55 14.88
N ASN A 114 20.74 3.46 16.10
CA ASN A 114 22.17 3.27 16.33
C ASN A 114 22.66 1.92 15.78
N GLY A 115 21.84 0.88 15.90
CA GLY A 115 22.15 -0.44 15.32
C GLY A 115 22.23 -0.38 13.80
N THR A 116 21.33 0.34 13.13
CA THR A 116 21.36 0.55 11.67
C THR A 116 22.59 1.35 11.24
N VAL A 117 22.92 2.44 11.95
CA VAL A 117 24.13 3.23 11.70
C VAL A 117 25.40 2.37 11.83
N ASN A 118 25.48 1.55 12.88
CA ASN A 118 26.63 0.65 13.10
C ASN A 118 26.73 -0.40 11.99
N ALA A 119 25.62 -1.06 11.61
CA ALA A 119 25.60 -2.04 10.53
C ALA A 119 26.04 -1.43 9.19
N ILE A 120 25.63 -0.22 8.90
CA ILE A 120 26.05 0.52 7.69
C ILE A 120 27.52 0.89 7.78
N THR A 121 27.99 1.32 8.94
CA THR A 121 29.42 1.65 9.17
C THR A 121 30.31 0.44 8.93
N GLU A 122 29.93 -0.72 9.46
CA GLU A 122 30.65 -1.98 9.26
C GLU A 122 30.67 -2.41 7.79
N ALA A 123 29.52 -2.30 7.11
CA ALA A 123 29.40 -2.75 5.73
C ALA A 123 30.03 -1.80 4.70
N PHE A 124 29.95 -0.48 4.91
CA PHE A 124 30.26 0.53 3.89
C PHE A 124 31.19 1.65 4.37
N GLY A 125 31.64 1.61 5.61
CA GLY A 125 32.56 2.59 6.18
C GLY A 125 31.87 3.72 6.96
N GLU A 126 32.64 4.40 7.83
CA GLU A 126 32.13 5.40 8.77
C GLU A 126 31.40 6.57 8.10
N ALA A 127 31.88 7.03 6.96
CA ALA A 127 31.22 8.11 6.21
C ALA A 127 29.79 7.72 5.79
N ALA A 128 29.56 6.44 5.43
CA ALA A 128 28.24 5.96 5.07
C ALA A 128 27.29 5.91 6.27
N GLY A 129 27.77 5.48 7.45
CA GLY A 129 27.01 5.53 8.69
C GLY A 129 26.59 6.95 9.07
N GLN A 130 27.52 7.91 8.98
CA GLN A 130 27.23 9.31 9.23
C GLN A 130 26.25 9.90 8.20
N ASP A 131 26.34 9.52 6.94
CA ASP A 131 25.41 9.95 5.89
C ASP A 131 24.00 9.42 6.17
N TRP A 132 23.87 8.15 6.61
CA TRP A 132 22.59 7.58 7.02
C TRP A 132 21.97 8.35 8.18
N HIS A 133 22.73 8.62 9.22
CA HIS A 133 22.25 9.40 10.36
C HIS A 133 21.72 10.77 9.94
N LYS A 134 22.43 11.50 9.07
CA LYS A 134 21.95 12.80 8.54
C LYS A 134 20.69 12.66 7.70
N LEU A 135 20.60 11.61 6.87
CA LEU A 135 19.41 11.33 6.05
C LEU A 135 18.18 11.08 6.93
N LEU A 136 18.31 10.25 7.98
CA LEU A 136 17.21 9.93 8.87
C LEU A 136 16.78 11.09 9.75
N THR A 137 17.73 11.90 10.28
CA THR A 137 17.41 13.15 11.00
C THR A 137 16.62 14.11 10.11
N ARG A 138 16.97 14.21 8.82
CA ARG A 138 16.20 15.01 7.87
C ARG A 138 14.83 14.40 7.59
N ALA A 139 14.73 13.07 7.47
CA ALA A 139 13.48 12.37 7.26
C ALA A 139 12.49 12.58 8.43
N GLU A 140 12.99 12.56 9.67
CA GLU A 140 12.23 12.87 10.88
C GLU A 140 11.67 14.29 10.82
N ALA A 141 12.51 15.29 10.53
CA ALA A 141 12.06 16.67 10.38
C ALA A 141 11.01 16.85 9.28
N MET A 142 11.16 16.12 8.15
CA MET A 142 10.15 16.10 7.09
C MET A 142 8.84 15.47 7.55
N TRP A 143 8.90 14.38 8.33
CA TRP A 143 7.75 13.72 8.90
C TRP A 143 6.97 14.66 9.83
N GLU A 144 7.63 15.29 10.79
CA GLU A 144 7.02 16.23 11.72
C GLU A 144 6.37 17.44 11.01
N SER A 145 6.99 17.92 9.92
CA SER A 145 6.46 19.06 9.15
C SER A 145 5.30 18.69 8.22
N SER A 146 5.12 17.41 7.88
CA SER A 146 4.17 17.02 6.82
C SER A 146 3.01 16.14 7.30
N ARG A 147 3.16 15.37 8.39
CA ARG A 147 2.19 14.31 8.75
C ARG A 147 0.77 14.83 9.00
N GLU A 148 0.59 15.91 9.75
CA GLU A 148 -0.73 16.42 10.13
C GLU A 148 -1.52 16.93 8.93
N ASP A 149 -0.85 17.59 7.98
CA ASP A 149 -1.53 18.25 6.87
C ASP A 149 -1.66 17.39 5.61
N PHE A 150 -0.72 16.46 5.40
CA PHE A 150 -0.65 15.67 4.18
C PHE A 150 -0.95 14.18 4.38
N ILE A 151 -1.06 13.71 5.63
CA ILE A 151 -1.29 12.29 5.92
C ILE A 151 -2.52 12.12 6.82
N GLU A 152 -2.57 12.78 7.98
CA GLU A 152 -3.58 12.54 9.02
C GLU A 152 -4.87 13.35 8.82
N GLY A 153 -4.85 14.38 7.98
CA GLY A 153 -5.98 15.27 7.73
C GLY A 153 -6.53 15.22 6.31
N GLU A 154 -7.71 15.80 6.08
CA GLU A 154 -8.21 16.04 4.72
C GLU A 154 -7.22 16.93 3.97
N LEU A 155 -6.97 16.62 2.69
CA LEU A 155 -6.10 17.45 1.84
C LEU A 155 -6.71 18.83 1.66
N LYS A 156 -6.15 19.81 2.37
CA LYS A 156 -6.61 21.18 2.36
C LYS A 156 -6.20 21.91 1.08
N SER A 157 -6.84 23.04 0.82
CA SER A 157 -6.48 23.88 -0.32
C SER A 157 -5.12 24.56 -0.13
N LEU A 158 -4.43 24.88 -1.23
CA LEU A 158 -3.16 25.65 -1.18
C LEU A 158 -3.29 26.95 -0.37
N LYS A 159 -4.47 27.61 -0.40
CA LYS A 159 -4.74 28.81 0.40
C LYS A 159 -4.66 28.59 1.90
N HIS A 160 -4.95 27.36 2.38
CA HIS A 160 -4.83 27.03 3.80
C HIS A 160 -3.36 26.99 4.24
N PHE A 161 -2.49 26.37 3.41
CA PHE A 161 -1.06 26.30 3.67
C PHE A 161 -0.40 27.69 3.72
N LEU A 162 -0.85 28.63 2.88
CA LEU A 162 -0.32 30.01 2.85
C LEU A 162 -0.57 30.80 4.15
N LYS A 163 -1.44 30.34 5.03
CA LYS A 163 -1.74 31.00 6.32
C LYS A 163 -0.90 30.51 7.50
N ARG A 164 -0.06 29.49 7.31
CA ARG A 164 0.76 28.94 8.40
C ARG A 164 1.96 29.83 8.70
N LYS A 165 2.23 30.07 10.00
CA LYS A 165 3.43 30.82 10.44
C LYS A 165 4.75 30.09 10.12
N SER A 166 4.71 28.74 10.10
CA SER A 166 5.85 27.86 9.80
C SER A 166 6.03 27.58 8.31
N LEU A 167 5.19 28.12 7.42
CA LEU A 167 5.15 27.76 6.00
C LEU A 167 6.52 27.79 5.32
N ILE A 168 7.30 28.84 5.56
CA ILE A 168 8.62 29.02 4.91
C ILE A 168 9.57 27.92 5.38
N SER A 169 9.64 27.67 6.70
CA SER A 169 10.47 26.63 7.29
C SER A 169 10.05 25.24 6.78
N ASP A 170 8.75 24.96 6.81
CA ASP A 170 8.19 23.67 6.39
C ASP A 170 8.46 23.38 4.90
N ILE A 171 8.33 24.38 4.03
CA ILE A 171 8.62 24.25 2.59
C ILE A 171 10.11 23.94 2.36
N PHE A 172 11.04 24.60 3.08
CA PHE A 172 12.45 24.30 2.96
C PHE A 172 12.81 22.91 3.51
N THR A 173 12.15 22.48 4.58
CA THR A 173 12.31 21.13 5.17
C THR A 173 11.83 20.06 4.20
N ILE A 174 10.61 20.18 3.70
CA ILE A 174 9.96 19.23 2.78
C ILE A 174 10.64 19.24 1.40
N ALA A 175 11.21 20.38 0.97
CA ALA A 175 11.91 20.58 -0.29
C ALA A 175 11.11 20.04 -1.52
N PRO A 176 9.90 20.55 -1.79
CA PRO A 176 9.00 20.00 -2.81
C PRO A 176 9.56 20.09 -4.24
N TRP A 177 10.56 20.94 -4.47
CA TRP A 177 11.26 21.09 -5.76
C TRP A 177 12.36 20.05 -6.00
N SER A 178 12.68 19.23 -5.02
CA SER A 178 13.71 18.20 -5.09
C SER A 178 13.09 16.81 -5.20
N SER A 179 13.67 15.97 -6.06
CA SER A 179 13.31 14.53 -6.04
C SER A 179 14.07 13.81 -4.92
N LEU A 180 13.56 12.63 -4.54
CA LEU A 180 14.19 11.73 -3.58
C LEU A 180 15.64 11.43 -3.99
N ARG A 181 15.85 11.04 -5.27
CA ARG A 181 17.18 10.79 -5.83
C ARG A 181 18.09 12.02 -5.75
N SER A 182 17.58 13.19 -6.10
CA SER A 182 18.37 14.43 -6.06
C SER A 182 18.81 14.79 -4.64
N LEU A 183 17.91 14.61 -3.67
CA LEU A 183 18.23 14.82 -2.26
C LEU A 183 19.31 13.84 -1.80
N THR A 184 19.10 12.53 -2.04
CA THR A 184 20.02 11.47 -1.63
C THR A 184 21.41 11.65 -2.24
N THR A 185 21.48 11.97 -3.55
CA THR A 185 22.76 12.18 -4.25
C THR A 185 23.58 13.36 -3.70
N ARG A 186 22.90 14.38 -3.16
CA ARG A 186 23.59 15.51 -2.49
C ARG A 186 24.09 15.16 -1.09
N GLN A 187 23.43 14.23 -0.40
CA GLN A 187 23.77 13.89 0.99
C GLN A 187 24.73 12.71 1.10
N THR A 188 24.72 11.78 0.15
CA THR A 188 25.65 10.65 0.16
C THR A 188 26.19 10.34 -1.22
N LYS A 189 27.48 10.00 -1.27
CA LYS A 189 28.16 9.46 -2.47
C LYS A 189 28.14 7.93 -2.48
N ASN A 190 27.74 7.29 -1.38
CA ASN A 190 27.72 5.84 -1.26
C ASN A 190 26.64 5.23 -2.18
N PRO A 191 27.02 4.37 -3.17
CA PRO A 191 26.08 3.84 -4.14
C PRO A 191 25.06 2.85 -3.52
N TYR A 192 25.43 2.16 -2.44
CA TYR A 192 24.58 1.20 -1.76
C TYR A 192 23.47 1.92 -0.99
N LEU A 193 23.79 2.97 -0.26
CA LEU A 193 22.78 3.80 0.44
C LEU A 193 21.80 4.43 -0.55
N ARG A 194 22.28 4.88 -1.72
CA ARG A 194 21.38 5.41 -2.76
C ARG A 194 20.36 4.37 -3.20
N LYS A 195 20.78 3.12 -3.45
CA LYS A 195 19.86 2.06 -3.85
C LYS A 195 18.83 1.75 -2.75
N ILE A 196 19.24 1.72 -1.47
CA ILE A 196 18.34 1.51 -0.34
C ILE A 196 17.30 2.64 -0.28
N ILE A 197 17.72 3.90 -0.37
CA ILE A 197 16.80 5.05 -0.33
C ILE A 197 15.89 5.08 -1.56
N ASP A 198 16.43 4.81 -2.76
CA ASP A 198 15.63 4.77 -3.99
C ASP A 198 14.51 3.73 -3.94
N ARG A 199 14.75 2.61 -3.25
CA ARG A 199 13.73 1.57 -3.05
C ARG A 199 12.47 2.12 -2.36
N TYR A 200 12.59 3.10 -1.47
CA TYR A 200 11.41 3.66 -0.79
C TYR A 200 10.42 4.35 -1.76
N ALA A 201 10.84 4.76 -2.95
CA ALA A 201 9.93 5.22 -3.99
C ALA A 201 8.95 4.13 -4.44
N THR A 202 9.37 2.86 -4.43
CA THR A 202 8.54 1.73 -4.84
C THR A 202 7.38 1.45 -3.87
N TYR A 203 7.47 1.90 -2.61
CA TYR A 203 6.36 1.85 -1.63
C TYR A 203 5.15 2.71 -2.04
N THR A 204 5.35 3.61 -2.98
CA THR A 204 4.28 4.41 -3.61
C THR A 204 4.13 4.11 -5.10
N GLY A 205 4.76 3.02 -5.55
CA GLY A 205 4.70 2.59 -6.95
C GLY A 205 5.33 3.56 -7.93
N SER A 206 6.47 4.15 -7.58
CA SER A 206 7.00 5.36 -8.23
C SER A 206 8.49 5.26 -8.58
N ASP A 207 8.97 6.21 -9.38
CA ASP A 207 10.37 6.37 -9.76
C ASP A 207 11.10 7.33 -8.79
N PRO A 208 12.19 6.90 -8.14
CA PRO A 208 12.94 7.74 -7.19
C PRO A 208 13.49 9.04 -7.80
N ARG A 209 13.65 9.08 -9.11
CA ARG A 209 14.13 10.27 -9.85
C ARG A 209 13.07 11.36 -9.99
N GLU A 210 11.78 10.96 -9.86
CA GLU A 210 10.63 11.83 -10.09
C GLU A 210 9.81 12.11 -8.83
N VAL A 211 9.84 11.23 -7.81
CA VAL A 211 9.07 11.46 -6.58
C VAL A 211 9.63 12.60 -5.75
N PRO A 212 8.78 13.36 -5.03
CA PRO A 212 9.23 14.39 -4.10
C PRO A 212 10.12 13.84 -3.00
N ALA A 213 11.11 14.64 -2.59
CA ALA A 213 12.08 14.30 -1.55
C ALA A 213 11.44 13.92 -0.20
N VAL A 214 10.24 14.43 0.09
CA VAL A 214 9.48 14.12 1.32
C VAL A 214 9.20 12.62 1.48
N LEU A 215 9.24 11.82 0.41
CA LEU A 215 9.12 10.35 0.51
C LEU A 215 10.29 9.68 1.28
N LEU A 216 11.36 10.41 1.57
CA LEU A 216 12.39 9.97 2.53
C LEU A 216 11.79 9.67 3.91
N THR A 217 10.65 10.27 4.26
CA THR A 217 9.90 9.97 5.50
C THR A 217 9.54 8.50 5.65
N ILE A 218 9.43 7.74 4.55
CA ILE A 218 9.14 6.30 4.62
C ILE A 218 10.28 5.55 5.29
N ALA A 219 11.54 5.93 5.03
CA ALA A 219 12.71 5.36 5.69
C ALA A 219 12.67 5.62 7.21
N PHE A 220 12.32 6.84 7.63
CA PHE A 220 12.15 7.19 9.04
C PHE A 220 11.02 6.38 9.68
N VAL A 221 9.85 6.29 9.02
CA VAL A 221 8.70 5.55 9.54
C VAL A 221 9.02 4.07 9.71
N GLU A 222 9.72 3.46 8.75
CA GLU A 222 10.13 2.05 8.84
C GLU A 222 11.10 1.82 10.00
N GLU A 223 12.10 2.67 10.18
CA GLU A 223 13.09 2.53 11.25
C GLU A 223 12.52 2.88 12.63
N ALA A 224 11.76 3.98 12.74
CA ALA A 224 11.26 4.48 14.02
C ALA A 224 10.08 3.69 14.59
N PHE A 225 9.19 3.16 13.71
CA PHE A 225 7.99 2.43 14.14
C PHE A 225 8.09 0.92 13.87
N GLY A 226 9.14 0.49 13.21
CA GLY A 226 9.52 -0.90 13.02
C GLY A 226 8.75 -1.65 11.94
N ALA A 227 9.29 -2.82 11.66
CA ALA A 227 8.72 -3.85 10.81
C ALA A 227 8.05 -4.91 11.70
N TRP A 228 6.80 -5.25 11.40
CA TRP A 228 6.00 -6.18 12.19
C TRP A 228 5.42 -7.29 11.32
N HIS A 229 5.53 -8.52 11.80
CA HIS A 229 4.82 -9.67 11.27
C HIS A 229 3.51 -9.87 12.04
N VAL A 230 2.45 -10.22 11.32
CA VAL A 230 1.19 -10.69 11.89
C VAL A 230 1.21 -12.20 11.86
N LYS A 231 1.20 -12.85 13.02
CA LYS A 231 1.22 -14.32 13.13
C LYS A 231 0.08 -14.96 12.33
N GLY A 232 0.42 -15.94 11.52
CA GLY A 232 -0.50 -16.58 10.57
C GLY A 232 -0.72 -15.79 9.28
N GLY A 233 0.09 -14.76 9.03
CA GLY A 233 0.05 -13.89 7.86
C GLY A 233 -0.77 -12.62 8.06
N ILE A 234 -0.49 -11.62 7.23
CA ILE A 234 -1.12 -10.29 7.33
C ILE A 234 -2.61 -10.32 7.00
N GLY A 235 -3.07 -11.33 6.26
CA GLY A 235 -4.50 -11.57 6.01
C GLY A 235 -5.31 -11.79 7.29
N THR A 236 -4.67 -12.25 8.38
CA THR A 236 -5.29 -12.35 9.71
C THR A 236 -5.80 -10.99 10.20
N LEU A 237 -5.04 -9.90 9.98
CA LEU A 237 -5.48 -8.55 10.30
C LEU A 237 -6.77 -8.17 9.53
N GLY A 238 -6.82 -8.48 8.22
CA GLY A 238 -7.99 -8.25 7.39
C GLY A 238 -9.21 -9.05 7.86
N ALA A 239 -9.01 -10.33 8.18
CA ALA A 239 -10.08 -11.21 8.70
C ALA A 239 -10.63 -10.70 10.05
N LYS A 240 -9.75 -10.28 10.98
CA LYS A 240 -10.17 -9.74 12.29
C LYS A 240 -10.89 -8.40 12.17
N LEU A 241 -10.55 -7.58 11.18
CA LEU A 241 -11.28 -6.36 10.89
C LEU A 241 -12.66 -6.67 10.29
N ALA A 242 -12.77 -7.66 9.41
CA ALA A 242 -14.05 -8.13 8.88
C ALA A 242 -14.97 -8.70 9.97
N GLU A 243 -14.43 -9.51 10.89
CA GLU A 243 -15.17 -9.98 12.08
C GLU A 243 -15.66 -8.78 12.93
N ARG A 244 -14.81 -7.77 13.08
CA ARG A 244 -15.16 -6.56 13.85
C ARG A 244 -16.29 -5.78 13.20
N VAL A 245 -16.29 -5.64 11.88
CA VAL A 245 -17.35 -5.02 11.08
C VAL A 245 -18.70 -5.73 11.33
N SER A 246 -18.72 -7.06 11.29
CA SER A 246 -19.92 -7.87 11.56
C SER A 246 -20.42 -7.69 13.00
N GLN A 247 -19.51 -7.68 14.01
CA GLN A 247 -19.85 -7.44 15.42
C GLN A 247 -20.46 -6.05 15.69
N LEU A 248 -20.18 -5.08 14.82
CA LEU A 248 -20.76 -3.74 14.89
C LEU A 248 -22.12 -3.61 14.19
N GLY A 249 -22.65 -4.72 13.68
CA GLY A 249 -23.98 -4.75 13.04
C GLY A 249 -23.99 -4.21 11.62
N VAL A 250 -22.85 -4.17 10.94
CA VAL A 250 -22.79 -3.83 9.51
C VAL A 250 -23.38 -4.96 8.70
N GLU A 251 -24.33 -4.64 7.82
CA GLU A 251 -24.88 -5.57 6.85
C GLU A 251 -23.90 -5.78 5.70
N VAL A 252 -23.43 -7.01 5.49
CA VAL A 252 -22.42 -7.33 4.47
C VAL A 252 -23.01 -8.20 3.38
N HIS A 253 -22.86 -7.77 2.13
CA HIS A 253 -23.24 -8.48 0.93
C HIS A 253 -22.00 -8.83 0.12
N LEU A 254 -21.63 -10.10 0.09
CA LEU A 254 -20.58 -10.65 -0.79
C LEU A 254 -21.17 -10.98 -2.16
N ASN A 255 -20.34 -11.18 -3.18
CA ASN A 255 -20.74 -11.44 -4.56
C ASN A 255 -21.78 -10.41 -5.07
N SER A 256 -21.66 -9.17 -4.61
CA SER A 256 -22.66 -8.11 -4.81
C SER A 256 -21.99 -6.87 -5.39
N ARG A 257 -21.68 -6.95 -6.68
CA ARG A 257 -21.00 -5.87 -7.39
C ARG A 257 -21.92 -4.68 -7.60
N VAL A 258 -21.46 -3.50 -7.16
CA VAL A 258 -22.08 -2.23 -7.51
C VAL A 258 -21.71 -1.88 -8.95
N SER A 259 -22.67 -1.70 -9.82
CA SER A 259 -22.48 -1.34 -11.21
C SER A 259 -22.60 0.16 -11.47
N LYS A 260 -23.39 0.89 -10.64
CA LYS A 260 -23.62 2.33 -10.82
C LYS A 260 -24.04 3.00 -9.52
N LEU A 261 -23.69 4.29 -9.39
CA LEU A 261 -24.22 5.16 -8.35
C LEU A 261 -25.55 5.78 -8.78
N LYS A 262 -26.52 5.81 -7.85
CA LYS A 262 -27.73 6.62 -7.99
C LYS A 262 -27.40 8.06 -7.59
N ILE A 263 -27.53 8.98 -8.51
CA ILE A 263 -27.20 10.39 -8.28
C ILE A 263 -28.40 11.24 -8.66
N THR A 264 -28.96 11.93 -7.67
CA THR A 264 -30.14 12.81 -7.82
C THR A 264 -29.77 14.24 -7.41
N ASN A 265 -30.02 15.21 -8.26
CA ASN A 265 -29.70 16.63 -8.02
C ASN A 265 -28.24 16.87 -7.55
N GLY A 266 -27.30 16.09 -8.11
CA GLY A 266 -25.87 16.22 -7.77
C GLY A 266 -25.44 15.62 -6.44
N LYS A 267 -26.30 14.80 -5.82
CA LYS A 267 -26.04 14.06 -4.56
C LYS A 267 -26.09 12.57 -4.82
N ALA A 268 -25.18 11.82 -4.20
CA ALA A 268 -25.28 10.38 -4.16
C ALA A 268 -26.43 9.99 -3.22
N THR A 269 -27.39 9.19 -3.75
CA THR A 269 -28.61 8.80 -3.05
C THR A 269 -28.78 7.30 -2.94
N GLY A 270 -27.85 6.52 -3.51
CA GLY A 270 -27.89 5.06 -3.47
C GLY A 270 -26.96 4.40 -4.49
N VAL A 271 -27.13 3.12 -4.64
CA VAL A 271 -26.40 2.27 -5.60
C VAL A 271 -27.33 1.34 -6.37
N LEU A 272 -26.88 0.96 -7.57
CA LEU A 272 -27.46 -0.11 -8.39
C LEU A 272 -26.42 -1.24 -8.43
N LEU A 273 -26.85 -2.45 -8.11
CA LEU A 273 -26.03 -3.65 -8.25
C LEU A 273 -26.07 -4.19 -9.70
N GLU A 274 -25.13 -5.05 -10.04
CA GLU A 274 -25.05 -5.69 -11.37
C GLU A 274 -26.25 -6.62 -11.64
N ASP A 275 -26.84 -7.20 -10.58
CA ASP A 275 -28.04 -8.05 -10.65
C ASP A 275 -29.38 -7.28 -10.71
N GLY A 276 -29.31 -5.95 -10.76
CA GLY A 276 -30.47 -5.07 -10.88
C GLY A 276 -31.08 -4.62 -9.56
N ARG A 277 -30.64 -5.11 -8.40
CA ARG A 277 -31.11 -4.61 -7.09
C ARG A 277 -30.66 -3.19 -6.84
N GLU A 278 -31.52 -2.39 -6.28
CA GLU A 278 -31.25 -1.00 -5.90
C GLU A 278 -31.31 -0.79 -4.39
N PHE A 279 -30.41 0.03 -3.88
CA PHE A 279 -30.36 0.41 -2.46
C PHE A 279 -30.22 1.91 -2.33
N ASP A 280 -31.10 2.52 -1.51
CA ASP A 280 -31.06 3.94 -1.21
C ASP A 280 -30.28 4.22 0.08
N CYS A 281 -29.56 5.34 0.12
CA CYS A 281 -28.78 5.76 1.27
C CYS A 281 -28.69 7.28 1.40
N ASP A 282 -28.11 7.72 2.52
CA ASP A 282 -27.87 9.13 2.82
C ASP A 282 -26.42 9.54 2.50
N ALA A 283 -25.51 8.53 2.38
CA ALA A 283 -24.13 8.74 1.94
C ALA A 283 -23.52 7.45 1.36
N VAL A 284 -22.56 7.61 0.45
CA VAL A 284 -21.79 6.52 -0.13
C VAL A 284 -20.31 6.73 0.15
N ILE A 285 -19.63 5.68 0.63
CA ILE A 285 -18.18 5.58 0.75
C ILE A 285 -17.69 4.57 -0.29
N SER A 286 -16.91 5.02 -1.26
CA SER A 286 -16.31 4.11 -2.25
C SER A 286 -14.88 3.77 -1.88
N ASN A 287 -14.60 2.47 -1.76
CA ASN A 287 -13.27 1.88 -1.66
C ASN A 287 -12.86 1.19 -2.98
N SER A 288 -13.60 1.39 -4.06
CA SER A 288 -13.15 1.01 -5.41
C SER A 288 -11.96 1.88 -5.83
N ASP A 289 -11.21 1.46 -6.85
CA ASP A 289 -10.20 2.35 -7.44
C ASP A 289 -10.84 3.66 -7.90
N ALA A 290 -10.14 4.78 -7.67
CA ALA A 290 -10.68 6.09 -8.02
C ALA A 290 -10.97 6.23 -9.53
N SER A 291 -10.22 5.51 -10.38
CA SER A 291 -10.46 5.46 -11.81
C SER A 291 -11.75 4.72 -12.15
N GLU A 292 -12.06 3.62 -11.44
CA GLU A 292 -13.35 2.92 -11.55
C GLU A 292 -14.49 3.80 -11.03
N LEU A 293 -14.29 4.43 -9.86
CA LEU A 293 -15.31 5.30 -9.27
C LEU A 293 -15.74 6.39 -10.23
N TYR A 294 -14.79 7.20 -10.72
CA TYR A 294 -15.09 8.35 -11.56
C TYR A 294 -15.25 8.01 -13.05
N GLY A 295 -14.74 6.86 -13.51
CA GLY A 295 -14.88 6.37 -14.88
C GLY A 295 -16.20 5.63 -15.11
N GLU A 296 -16.49 4.65 -14.25
CA GLU A 296 -17.61 3.72 -14.44
C GLU A 296 -18.80 4.02 -13.53
N LEU A 297 -18.58 4.04 -12.18
CA LEU A 297 -19.67 4.09 -11.23
C LEU A 297 -20.46 5.41 -11.24
N VAL A 298 -19.77 6.53 -11.42
CA VAL A 298 -20.39 7.87 -11.48
C VAL A 298 -20.99 8.15 -12.86
N GLY A 299 -20.46 7.55 -13.92
CA GLY A 299 -20.88 7.84 -15.31
C GLY A 299 -20.53 9.27 -15.75
N ASP A 300 -21.13 9.75 -16.85
CA ASP A 300 -20.77 11.01 -17.51
C ASP A 300 -21.40 12.25 -16.85
N LEU A 301 -21.11 12.44 -15.57
CA LEU A 301 -21.57 13.64 -14.85
C LEU A 301 -20.56 14.79 -14.96
N PRO A 302 -21.02 16.03 -15.25
CA PRO A 302 -20.12 17.19 -15.33
C PRO A 302 -19.30 17.41 -14.06
N ARG A 303 -19.88 17.15 -12.88
CA ARG A 303 -19.19 17.27 -11.59
C ARG A 303 -18.03 16.29 -11.43
N ALA A 304 -18.02 15.15 -12.13
CA ALA A 304 -16.95 14.18 -12.15
C ALA A 304 -15.80 14.53 -13.13
N SER A 305 -15.96 15.52 -13.98
CA SER A 305 -14.98 15.88 -15.01
C SER A 305 -13.62 16.29 -14.41
N GLN A 306 -13.63 17.04 -13.31
CA GLN A 306 -12.38 17.47 -12.67
C GLN A 306 -11.58 16.31 -12.05
N PRO A 307 -12.17 15.41 -11.24
CA PRO A 307 -11.49 14.20 -10.79
C PRO A 307 -10.95 13.33 -11.94
N ARG A 308 -11.73 13.09 -13.01
CA ARG A 308 -11.28 12.33 -14.18
C ARG A 308 -10.05 12.97 -14.81
N LYS A 309 -10.10 14.26 -15.13
CA LYS A 309 -8.96 14.99 -15.71
C LYS A 309 -7.72 14.97 -14.80
N SER A 310 -7.91 14.94 -13.48
CA SER A 310 -6.80 14.80 -12.53
C SER A 310 -6.17 13.41 -12.61
N LEU A 311 -7.00 12.36 -12.64
CA LEU A 311 -6.55 10.97 -12.75
C LEU A 311 -5.89 10.69 -14.13
N GLU A 312 -6.43 11.24 -15.20
CA GLU A 312 -5.85 11.14 -16.55
C GLU A 312 -4.46 11.80 -16.67
N LYS A 313 -4.24 12.89 -15.90
CA LYS A 313 -2.95 13.60 -15.85
C LYS A 313 -1.94 12.94 -14.91
N ALA A 314 -2.41 12.14 -13.98
CA ALA A 314 -1.54 11.47 -13.02
C ALA A 314 -0.83 10.28 -13.68
N THR A 315 0.45 10.12 -13.39
CA THR A 315 1.17 8.91 -13.78
C THR A 315 0.64 7.74 -12.95
N PRO A 316 0.17 6.64 -13.57
CA PRO A 316 -0.23 5.47 -12.82
C PRO A 316 0.95 4.85 -12.06
N SER A 317 0.68 4.19 -10.91
CA SER A 317 1.70 3.45 -10.19
C SER A 317 2.17 2.23 -10.99
N LEU A 318 3.38 1.77 -10.72
CA LEU A 318 3.80 0.45 -11.17
C LEU A 318 2.86 -0.64 -10.64
N SER A 319 2.98 -1.82 -11.23
CA SER A 319 2.35 -3.06 -10.80
C SER A 319 3.37 -4.01 -10.16
N GLY A 320 2.95 -5.23 -9.84
CA GLY A 320 3.79 -6.28 -9.27
C GLY A 320 3.66 -7.58 -10.02
N PHE A 321 4.79 -8.26 -10.19
CA PHE A 321 4.85 -9.66 -10.56
C PHE A 321 5.31 -10.44 -9.34
N SER A 322 4.58 -11.46 -8.92
CA SER A 322 4.92 -12.20 -7.72
C SER A 322 4.94 -13.70 -7.92
N LEU A 323 5.84 -14.36 -7.16
CA LEU A 323 5.94 -15.80 -7.06
C LEU A 323 5.62 -16.23 -5.64
N LEU A 324 4.74 -17.21 -5.47
CA LEU A 324 4.43 -17.86 -4.22
C LEU A 324 5.10 -19.24 -4.26
N LEU A 325 6.17 -19.40 -3.50
CA LEU A 325 7.00 -20.61 -3.55
C LEU A 325 6.82 -21.45 -2.29
N SER A 326 6.32 -22.67 -2.44
CA SER A 326 6.36 -23.70 -1.40
C SER A 326 7.69 -24.44 -1.49
N LEU A 327 8.49 -24.40 -0.43
CA LEU A 327 9.87 -24.91 -0.47
C LEU A 327 10.11 -25.94 0.65
N LYS A 328 10.87 -27.00 0.33
CA LYS A 328 11.38 -27.97 1.30
C LYS A 328 12.70 -27.48 1.92
N GLY A 329 12.91 -27.78 3.20
CA GLY A 329 14.10 -27.36 3.95
C GLY A 329 14.06 -25.90 4.33
N LYS A 330 15.08 -25.44 5.05
CA LYS A 330 15.23 -24.06 5.53
C LYS A 330 16.35 -23.33 4.79
N SER A 331 16.21 -22.05 4.67
CA SER A 331 17.22 -21.13 4.14
C SER A 331 17.84 -20.29 5.25
N SER A 332 18.91 -19.59 4.91
CA SER A 332 19.52 -18.57 5.79
C SER A 332 18.97 -17.16 5.56
N LEU A 333 18.02 -16.99 4.63
CA LEU A 333 17.42 -15.69 4.33
C LEU A 333 16.68 -15.12 5.53
N LYS A 334 16.74 -13.81 5.68
CA LYS A 334 15.98 -13.09 6.70
C LYS A 334 14.52 -12.94 6.27
N HIS A 335 13.68 -12.55 7.20
CA HIS A 335 12.24 -12.37 6.96
C HIS A 335 11.99 -11.50 5.72
N HIS A 336 12.64 -10.35 5.64
CA HIS A 336 12.63 -9.49 4.47
C HIS A 336 14.04 -9.38 3.88
N THR A 337 14.21 -9.88 2.68
CA THR A 337 15.48 -9.81 1.94
C THR A 337 15.26 -9.08 0.62
N VAL A 338 16.11 -8.11 0.32
CA VAL A 338 16.10 -7.37 -0.95
C VAL A 338 17.41 -7.58 -1.67
N ILE A 339 17.33 -8.00 -2.92
CA ILE A 339 18.48 -8.22 -3.77
C ILE A 339 18.49 -7.13 -4.83
N PHE A 340 19.54 -6.31 -4.85
CA PHE A 340 19.67 -5.20 -5.79
C PHE A 340 20.42 -5.59 -7.04
N PRO A 341 19.98 -5.13 -8.23
CA PRO A 341 20.72 -5.26 -9.48
C PRO A 341 21.94 -4.35 -9.50
N GLU A 342 22.83 -4.54 -10.48
CA GLU A 342 23.94 -3.62 -10.72
C GLU A 342 23.42 -2.23 -11.14
N ASN A 343 22.56 -2.16 -12.15
CA ASN A 343 21.94 -0.93 -12.63
C ASN A 343 20.47 -0.85 -12.20
N TYR A 344 20.19 -0.21 -11.06
CA TYR A 344 18.83 -0.09 -10.57
C TYR A 344 17.97 0.91 -11.38
N ASP A 345 18.59 1.86 -12.10
CA ASP A 345 17.84 2.81 -12.94
C ASP A 345 17.16 2.14 -14.13
N ASP A 346 17.73 1.04 -14.63
CA ASP A 346 17.15 0.30 -15.76
C ASP A 346 15.78 -0.31 -15.42
N GLU A 347 15.54 -0.66 -14.15
CA GLU A 347 14.23 -1.12 -13.68
C GLU A 347 13.16 -0.07 -13.91
N PHE A 348 13.40 1.17 -13.48
CA PHE A 348 12.45 2.26 -13.64
C PHE A 348 12.28 2.68 -15.09
N ASP A 349 13.35 2.63 -15.89
CA ASP A 349 13.28 2.89 -17.34
C ASP A 349 12.50 1.79 -18.06
N SER A 350 12.66 0.52 -17.68
CA SER A 350 11.87 -0.59 -18.20
C SER A 350 10.38 -0.37 -17.91
N ILE A 351 10.04 -0.10 -16.66
CA ILE A 351 8.65 -0.02 -16.21
C ILE A 351 7.93 1.22 -16.76
N PHE A 352 8.51 2.41 -16.59
CA PHE A 352 7.82 3.68 -16.87
C PHE A 352 8.02 4.19 -18.29
N LYS A 353 9.19 3.92 -18.92
CA LYS A 353 9.50 4.43 -20.26
C LYS A 353 9.29 3.38 -21.33
N ARG A 354 9.94 2.21 -21.22
CA ARG A 354 9.87 1.15 -22.23
C ARG A 354 8.61 0.29 -22.13
N LYS A 355 7.97 0.27 -20.93
CA LYS A 355 6.80 -0.55 -20.61
C LYS A 355 7.05 -2.05 -20.87
N GLU A 356 8.19 -2.53 -20.44
CA GLU A 356 8.65 -3.92 -20.55
C GLU A 356 9.10 -4.45 -19.19
N THR A 357 9.22 -5.78 -19.06
CA THR A 357 9.75 -6.39 -17.84
C THR A 357 11.23 -6.06 -17.67
N PRO A 358 11.66 -5.65 -16.46
CA PRO A 358 13.08 -5.46 -16.16
C PRO A 358 13.86 -6.77 -16.36
N LYS A 359 15.00 -6.71 -17.07
CA LYS A 359 15.88 -7.86 -17.27
C LYS A 359 16.69 -8.20 -16.02
N ASP A 360 17.03 -7.19 -15.24
CA ASP A 360 17.74 -7.33 -13.96
C ASP A 360 17.02 -6.52 -12.88
N PRO A 361 15.86 -7.02 -12.35
CA PRO A 361 15.09 -6.31 -11.36
C PRO A 361 15.70 -6.40 -9.97
N ALA A 362 15.34 -5.45 -9.11
CA ALA A 362 15.40 -5.68 -7.68
C ALA A 362 14.38 -6.76 -7.29
N ILE A 363 14.83 -7.73 -6.46
CA ILE A 363 14.00 -8.85 -6.04
C ILE A 363 13.77 -8.71 -4.53
N TYR A 364 12.50 -8.58 -4.14
CA TYR A 364 12.11 -8.63 -2.74
C TYR A 364 11.60 -10.03 -2.41
N ILE A 365 12.11 -10.60 -1.32
CA ILE A 365 11.70 -11.90 -0.78
C ILE A 365 11.17 -11.67 0.64
N CYS A 366 9.95 -12.13 0.91
CA CYS A 366 9.42 -12.30 2.24
C CYS A 366 9.40 -13.80 2.57
N ASN A 367 10.17 -14.18 3.60
CA ASN A 367 10.15 -15.49 4.22
C ASN A 367 9.68 -15.30 5.68
N PRO A 368 8.40 -15.46 5.99
CA PRO A 368 7.84 -15.13 7.30
C PRO A 368 8.46 -15.89 8.46
N GLN A 369 9.05 -17.09 8.21
CA GLN A 369 9.59 -17.99 9.22
C GLN A 369 8.58 -18.34 10.34
N ASP A 370 7.29 -18.30 9.99
CA ASP A 370 6.16 -18.57 10.87
C ASP A 370 5.68 -20.01 10.66
N GLU A 371 5.84 -20.85 11.68
CA GLU A 371 5.44 -22.26 11.61
C GLU A 371 3.93 -22.46 11.38
N SER A 372 3.11 -21.47 11.74
CA SER A 372 1.67 -21.53 11.49
C SER A 372 1.30 -21.29 10.01
N MET A 373 2.24 -20.85 9.20
CA MET A 373 2.05 -20.59 7.77
C MET A 373 2.55 -21.73 6.86
N VAL A 374 3.08 -22.80 7.43
CA VAL A 374 3.63 -23.93 6.68
C VAL A 374 3.11 -25.27 7.24
N PRO A 375 2.98 -26.32 6.39
CA PRO A 375 2.45 -27.61 6.85
C PRO A 375 3.42 -28.42 7.69
N SER A 376 4.73 -28.08 7.67
CA SER A 376 5.78 -28.79 8.39
C SER A 376 6.94 -27.84 8.76
N PRO A 377 7.59 -28.03 9.92
CA PRO A 377 8.70 -27.19 10.37
C PRO A 377 9.92 -27.18 9.44
N ASP A 378 10.08 -28.18 8.57
CA ASP A 378 11.16 -28.28 7.59
C ASP A 378 10.80 -27.68 6.21
N THR A 379 9.77 -26.85 6.15
CA THR A 379 9.31 -26.17 4.92
C THR A 379 9.31 -24.67 5.08
N GLU A 380 9.25 -23.95 3.97
CA GLU A 380 9.14 -22.48 3.90
C GLU A 380 8.12 -22.05 2.86
N ALA A 381 7.42 -20.96 3.14
CA ALA A 381 6.53 -20.27 2.22
C ALA A 381 7.16 -18.94 1.85
N TRP A 382 7.63 -18.77 0.61
CA TRP A 382 8.22 -17.51 0.19
C TRP A 382 7.28 -16.72 -0.72
N PHE A 383 7.09 -15.46 -0.40
CA PHE A 383 6.51 -14.48 -1.29
C PHE A 383 7.63 -13.67 -1.94
N ILE A 384 7.75 -13.74 -3.26
CA ILE A 384 8.72 -12.96 -4.03
C ILE A 384 7.95 -11.90 -4.80
N LEU A 385 8.40 -10.65 -4.73
CA LEU A 385 7.82 -9.53 -5.46
C LEU A 385 8.88 -8.83 -6.31
N ILE A 386 8.52 -8.62 -7.57
CA ILE A 386 9.26 -7.82 -8.54
C ILE A 386 8.37 -6.67 -9.00
N ASN A 387 8.92 -5.45 -9.03
CA ASN A 387 8.23 -4.33 -9.63
C ASN A 387 8.05 -4.56 -11.14
N ALA A 388 6.86 -4.33 -11.64
CA ALA A 388 6.48 -4.71 -12.99
C ALA A 388 5.72 -3.58 -13.72
N PRO A 389 5.82 -3.50 -15.05
CA PRO A 389 4.95 -2.66 -15.85
C PRO A 389 3.51 -3.16 -15.74
N ARG A 390 2.57 -2.24 -15.84
CA ARG A 390 1.14 -2.55 -15.82
C ARG A 390 0.74 -3.43 -17.01
N HIS A 391 -0.39 -4.14 -16.85
CA HIS A 391 -1.05 -4.84 -17.95
C HIS A 391 -1.73 -3.83 -18.88
N GLU A 392 -1.14 -3.58 -20.04
CA GLU A 392 -1.64 -2.64 -21.08
C GLU A 392 -1.50 -3.24 -22.47
N PRO A 393 -2.25 -4.30 -22.84
CA PRO A 393 -2.02 -5.08 -24.06
C PRO A 393 -2.04 -4.27 -25.36
N ASN A 394 -2.74 -3.13 -25.38
CA ASN A 394 -2.86 -2.30 -26.58
C ASN A 394 -1.73 -1.26 -26.75
N LYS A 395 -0.96 -0.95 -25.69
CA LYS A 395 0.01 0.16 -25.73
C LYS A 395 1.23 -0.04 -24.80
N GLY A 396 1.41 -1.23 -24.31
CA GLY A 396 2.49 -1.59 -23.38
C GLY A 396 2.60 -3.09 -23.21
N MET A 397 2.86 -3.53 -21.98
CA MET A 397 3.06 -4.93 -21.66
C MET A 397 1.75 -5.73 -21.67
N ASN A 398 1.73 -6.84 -22.41
CA ASN A 398 0.65 -7.83 -22.35
C ASN A 398 1.10 -9.04 -21.53
N TRP A 399 0.58 -9.17 -20.31
CA TRP A 399 0.91 -10.27 -19.40
C TRP A 399 0.15 -11.56 -19.67
N ASP A 400 -0.84 -11.54 -20.58
CA ASP A 400 -1.62 -12.72 -21.00
C ASP A 400 -1.02 -13.43 -22.23
N LEU A 401 0.17 -13.02 -22.66
CA LEU A 401 0.87 -13.74 -23.72
C LEU A 401 1.20 -15.17 -23.26
N PRO A 402 0.84 -16.21 -24.03
CA PRO A 402 1.09 -17.60 -23.66
C PRO A 402 2.56 -17.89 -23.34
N GLY A 403 2.84 -18.54 -22.21
CA GLY A 403 4.17 -18.91 -21.77
C GLY A 403 5.04 -17.76 -21.25
N PHE A 404 4.58 -16.51 -21.34
CA PHE A 404 5.40 -15.35 -20.94
C PHE A 404 5.65 -15.31 -19.43
N LYS A 405 4.60 -15.46 -18.62
CA LYS A 405 4.72 -15.41 -17.15
C LYS A 405 5.59 -16.52 -16.60
N GLU A 406 5.52 -17.72 -17.20
CA GLU A 406 6.34 -18.86 -16.84
C GLU A 406 7.82 -18.63 -17.20
N SER A 407 8.07 -18.10 -18.40
CA SER A 407 9.44 -17.74 -18.85
C SER A 407 10.05 -16.66 -17.96
N TYR A 408 9.29 -15.65 -17.56
CA TYR A 408 9.78 -14.60 -16.67
C TYR A 408 10.01 -15.12 -15.25
N ALA A 409 9.14 -16.00 -14.74
CA ALA A 409 9.34 -16.67 -13.45
C ALA A 409 10.63 -17.49 -13.43
N GLU A 410 10.88 -18.29 -14.48
CA GLU A 410 12.11 -19.07 -14.62
C GLU A 410 13.35 -18.16 -14.67
N HIS A 411 13.27 -17.04 -15.37
CA HIS A 411 14.34 -16.03 -15.40
C HIS A 411 14.66 -15.50 -13.99
N ILE A 412 13.64 -15.18 -13.18
CA ILE A 412 13.84 -14.71 -11.80
C ILE A 412 14.46 -15.80 -10.92
N ILE A 413 13.98 -17.04 -11.04
CA ILE A 413 14.55 -18.20 -10.31
C ILE A 413 16.02 -18.39 -10.67
N GLN A 414 16.38 -18.35 -11.95
CA GLN A 414 17.76 -18.47 -12.39
C GLN A 414 18.66 -17.37 -11.82
N LYS A 415 18.16 -16.14 -11.74
CA LYS A 415 18.88 -15.04 -11.08
C LYS A 415 19.14 -15.31 -9.61
N LEU A 416 18.14 -15.79 -8.86
CA LEU A 416 18.29 -16.15 -7.46
C LEU A 416 19.29 -17.30 -7.26
N GLU A 417 19.21 -18.35 -8.09
CA GLU A 417 20.16 -19.46 -8.10
C GLU A 417 21.59 -18.98 -8.37
N SER A 418 21.78 -18.07 -9.31
CA SER A 418 23.10 -17.49 -9.62
C SER A 418 23.70 -16.68 -8.47
N LYS A 419 22.88 -16.24 -7.52
CA LYS A 419 23.28 -15.57 -6.27
C LYS A 419 23.46 -16.55 -5.10
N GLY A 420 23.37 -17.86 -5.35
CA GLY A 420 23.52 -18.91 -4.33
C GLY A 420 22.25 -19.14 -3.48
N ILE A 421 21.10 -18.61 -3.92
CA ILE A 421 19.83 -18.83 -3.26
C ILE A 421 19.14 -20.03 -3.91
N ALA A 422 19.27 -21.20 -3.26
CA ALA A 422 18.77 -22.46 -3.79
C ALA A 422 17.22 -22.51 -3.76
N ILE A 423 16.63 -22.73 -4.93
CA ILE A 423 15.17 -22.84 -5.11
C ILE A 423 14.81 -24.15 -5.83
N LYS A 424 15.39 -24.43 -6.99
CA LYS A 424 14.96 -25.52 -7.89
C LYS A 424 14.91 -26.88 -7.23
N ASN A 425 15.93 -27.23 -6.46
CA ASN A 425 16.03 -28.52 -5.74
C ASN A 425 15.17 -28.58 -4.46
N ARG A 426 14.58 -27.45 -4.05
CA ARG A 426 13.71 -27.32 -2.89
C ARG A 426 12.25 -27.10 -3.25
N LEU A 427 11.96 -26.78 -4.53
CA LEU A 427 10.65 -26.35 -4.98
C LEU A 427 9.63 -27.49 -4.93
N LEU A 428 8.56 -27.30 -4.17
CA LEU A 428 7.41 -28.20 -4.08
C LEU A 428 6.25 -27.71 -4.95
N ASN A 429 5.98 -26.42 -4.92
CA ASN A 429 4.95 -25.77 -5.73
C ASN A 429 5.30 -24.31 -5.98
N MET A 430 4.82 -23.76 -7.10
CA MET A 430 4.95 -22.36 -7.47
C MET A 430 3.64 -21.84 -8.07
N GLU A 431 3.14 -20.73 -7.50
CA GLU A 431 2.07 -19.96 -8.11
C GLU A 431 2.63 -18.62 -8.60
N ILE A 432 2.16 -18.19 -9.75
CA ILE A 432 2.57 -16.94 -10.39
C ILE A 432 1.40 -15.97 -10.39
N ARG A 433 1.62 -14.73 -9.91
CA ARG A 433 0.64 -13.65 -9.98
C ARG A 433 1.19 -12.52 -10.84
N THR A 434 0.47 -12.18 -11.87
CA THR A 434 0.84 -11.13 -12.85
C THR A 434 0.06 -9.85 -12.62
N PRO A 435 0.48 -8.72 -13.20
CA PRO A 435 -0.33 -7.51 -13.26
C PRO A 435 -1.73 -7.71 -13.84
N ALA A 436 -1.90 -8.61 -14.82
CA ALA A 436 -3.22 -8.95 -15.37
C ALA A 436 -4.09 -9.66 -14.32
N ASP A 437 -3.50 -10.53 -13.49
CA ASP A 437 -4.23 -11.18 -12.39
C ASP A 437 -4.67 -10.16 -11.33
N LEU A 438 -3.79 -9.21 -10.98
CA LEU A 438 -4.13 -8.13 -10.05
C LEU A 438 -5.26 -7.24 -10.59
N GLU A 439 -5.27 -6.95 -11.89
CA GLU A 439 -6.37 -6.21 -12.52
C GLU A 439 -7.68 -6.97 -12.42
N ARG A 440 -7.68 -8.26 -12.73
CA ARG A 440 -8.88 -9.13 -12.64
C ARG A 440 -9.40 -9.24 -11.19
N LEU A 441 -8.50 -9.42 -10.22
CA LEU A 441 -8.87 -9.62 -8.82
C LEU A 441 -9.34 -8.35 -8.13
N TYR A 442 -8.72 -7.21 -8.42
CA TYR A 442 -8.92 -5.98 -7.64
C TYR A 442 -9.47 -4.81 -8.47
N ARG A 443 -9.71 -5.01 -9.76
CA ARG A 443 -10.24 -4.01 -10.69
C ARG A 443 -9.44 -2.70 -10.73
N ALA A 444 -8.17 -2.79 -10.33
CA ALA A 444 -7.23 -1.69 -10.45
C ALA A 444 -6.68 -1.64 -11.89
N PRO A 445 -6.88 -0.56 -12.66
CA PRO A 445 -6.49 -0.53 -14.07
C PRO A 445 -5.04 -0.90 -14.31
N GLY A 446 -4.82 -1.91 -15.16
CA GLY A 446 -3.50 -2.48 -15.45
C GLY A 446 -2.82 -3.20 -14.29
N GLY A 447 -3.57 -3.58 -13.24
CA GLY A 447 -3.02 -4.19 -12.04
C GLY A 447 -2.21 -3.23 -11.17
N SER A 448 -2.46 -1.93 -11.26
CA SER A 448 -1.81 -0.91 -10.46
C SER A 448 -1.93 -1.19 -8.96
N ILE A 449 -0.79 -1.18 -8.22
CA ILE A 449 -0.81 -1.51 -6.79
C ILE A 449 -1.37 -0.36 -5.95
N TYR A 450 -1.01 0.90 -6.30
CA TYR A 450 -1.29 2.09 -5.49
C TYR A 450 -2.18 3.12 -6.19
N GLY A 451 -2.85 2.75 -7.29
CA GLY A 451 -3.60 3.67 -8.15
C GLY A 451 -2.66 4.62 -8.91
N THR A 452 -2.61 5.88 -8.53
CA THR A 452 -1.63 6.84 -9.09
C THR A 452 -0.29 6.77 -8.35
N SER A 453 0.81 6.94 -9.08
CA SER A 453 2.14 7.09 -8.51
C SER A 453 2.30 8.45 -7.79
N SER A 454 3.40 8.60 -7.06
CA SER A 454 3.81 9.88 -6.49
C SER A 454 4.80 10.65 -7.37
N ASN A 455 4.93 10.29 -8.66
CA ASN A 455 5.81 10.97 -9.59
C ASN A 455 5.36 12.41 -9.85
N GLY A 456 6.30 13.34 -9.72
CA GLY A 456 6.09 14.77 -9.92
C GLY A 456 5.61 15.53 -8.68
N MET A 457 5.98 16.79 -8.59
CA MET A 457 5.69 17.68 -7.44
C MET A 457 4.19 17.87 -7.14
N ARG A 458 3.33 17.65 -8.13
CA ARG A 458 1.87 17.83 -7.99
C ARG A 458 1.11 16.53 -7.74
N SER A 459 1.80 15.40 -7.64
CA SER A 459 1.18 14.06 -7.57
C SER A 459 0.16 13.93 -6.43
N ALA A 460 0.48 14.46 -5.25
CA ALA A 460 -0.43 14.45 -4.10
C ALA A 460 -1.76 15.18 -4.40
N PHE A 461 -1.75 16.23 -5.22
CA PHE A 461 -2.95 17.00 -5.59
C PHE A 461 -3.72 16.41 -6.77
N LEU A 462 -3.14 15.47 -7.50
CA LEU A 462 -3.79 14.74 -8.58
C LEU A 462 -4.54 13.50 -8.10
N ARG A 463 -4.16 12.98 -6.93
CA ARG A 463 -4.83 11.86 -6.27
C ARG A 463 -6.26 12.22 -5.89
N ALA A 464 -7.19 11.26 -5.96
CA ALA A 464 -8.58 11.49 -5.58
C ALA A 464 -8.69 11.96 -4.13
N LYS A 465 -9.46 13.03 -3.90
CA LYS A 465 -9.74 13.55 -2.56
C LYS A 465 -10.76 12.66 -1.85
N ASN A 466 -10.72 12.65 -0.52
CA ASN A 466 -11.70 11.91 0.28
C ASN A 466 -13.13 12.42 0.10
N ARG A 467 -13.33 13.73 -0.03
CA ARG A 467 -14.64 14.31 -0.41
C ARG A 467 -14.74 14.46 -1.92
N SER A 468 -15.73 13.81 -2.52
CA SER A 468 -16.07 13.99 -3.92
C SER A 468 -16.71 15.37 -4.18
N PRO A 469 -16.61 15.92 -5.37
CA PRO A 469 -17.44 17.07 -5.79
C PRO A 469 -18.94 16.70 -5.92
N ILE A 470 -19.27 15.43 -5.87
CA ILE A 470 -20.65 14.93 -5.78
C ILE A 470 -21.01 14.87 -4.29
N GLU A 471 -22.07 15.55 -3.88
CA GLU A 471 -22.48 15.62 -2.49
C GLU A 471 -22.82 14.22 -1.96
N ASN A 472 -22.49 13.92 -0.69
CA ASN A 472 -22.67 12.65 -0.03
C ASN A 472 -21.87 11.45 -0.62
N LEU A 473 -20.89 11.72 -1.49
CA LEU A 473 -19.97 10.72 -2.02
C LEU A 473 -18.57 10.95 -1.46
N TYR A 474 -17.99 9.88 -0.92
CA TYR A 474 -16.65 9.87 -0.35
C TYR A 474 -15.80 8.79 -1.01
N CYS A 475 -14.48 9.02 -1.09
CA CYS A 475 -13.51 8.09 -1.65
C CYS A 475 -12.46 7.74 -0.59
N VAL A 476 -12.20 6.44 -0.41
CA VAL A 476 -11.19 5.91 0.53
C VAL A 476 -10.32 4.87 -0.16
N GLY A 477 -9.17 4.59 0.42
CA GLY A 477 -8.30 3.50 -0.04
C GLY A 477 -7.04 3.95 -0.76
N GLY A 478 -6.36 3.01 -1.39
CA GLY A 478 -5.01 3.20 -1.92
C GLY A 478 -4.91 4.18 -3.08
N SER A 479 -5.98 4.37 -3.86
CA SER A 479 -6.05 5.36 -4.95
C SER A 479 -6.60 6.72 -4.51
N ALA A 480 -7.06 6.83 -3.25
CA ALA A 480 -7.51 8.08 -2.64
C ALA A 480 -6.45 8.66 -1.69
N HIS A 481 -6.65 9.90 -1.24
CA HIS A 481 -5.81 10.54 -0.21
C HIS A 481 -5.90 9.79 1.13
N PRO A 482 -4.79 9.62 1.88
CA PRO A 482 -3.42 10.09 1.61
C PRO A 482 -2.62 9.17 0.68
N GLY A 483 -3.06 7.96 0.38
CA GLY A 483 -2.38 7.04 -0.54
C GLY A 483 -2.48 5.58 -0.16
N GLY A 484 -1.71 4.74 -0.85
CA GLY A 484 -1.65 3.29 -0.63
C GLY A 484 -0.71 2.89 0.51
N GLY A 485 -0.89 1.67 0.99
CA GLY A 485 -0.22 1.10 2.15
C GLY A 485 -1.18 0.94 3.33
N LEU A 486 -1.00 -0.12 4.11
CA LEU A 486 -1.93 -0.49 5.19
C LEU A 486 -2.23 0.66 6.16
N PRO A 487 -1.24 1.39 6.70
CA PRO A 487 -1.54 2.51 7.59
C PRO A 487 -2.33 3.62 6.89
N LEU A 488 -1.94 3.99 5.68
CA LEU A 488 -2.53 5.12 4.97
C LEU A 488 -3.98 4.87 4.57
N VAL A 489 -4.34 3.64 4.21
CA VAL A 489 -5.74 3.31 3.88
C VAL A 489 -6.65 3.34 5.11
N ALA A 490 -6.12 3.00 6.30
CA ALA A 490 -6.86 3.11 7.55
C ALA A 490 -7.02 4.58 8.00
N ILE A 491 -6.01 5.43 7.75
CA ILE A 491 -6.09 6.88 7.95
C ILE A 491 -7.12 7.49 6.97
N SER A 492 -7.12 7.09 5.70
CA SER A 492 -8.13 7.51 4.71
C SER A 492 -9.55 7.25 5.21
N ALA A 493 -9.76 6.07 5.81
CA ALA A 493 -11.04 5.70 6.41
C ALA A 493 -11.42 6.58 7.62
N GLU A 494 -10.45 6.95 8.46
CA GLU A 494 -10.67 7.85 9.58
C GLU A 494 -11.08 9.25 9.13
N ILE A 495 -10.37 9.79 8.15
CA ILE A 495 -10.69 11.10 7.55
C ILE A 495 -12.16 11.14 7.08
N VAL A 496 -12.58 10.08 6.34
CA VAL A 496 -13.97 10.02 5.83
C VAL A 496 -14.97 9.82 6.95
N ALA A 497 -14.70 8.96 7.92
CA ALA A 497 -15.60 8.77 9.06
C ALA A 497 -15.82 10.06 9.87
N ASN A 498 -14.79 10.92 9.98
CA ASN A 498 -14.89 12.23 10.60
C ASN A 498 -15.64 13.25 9.71
N ALA A 499 -15.45 13.15 8.39
CA ALA A 499 -16.13 13.99 7.41
C ALA A 499 -17.65 13.78 7.38
N ILE A 500 -18.13 12.55 7.59
CA ILE A 500 -19.57 12.22 7.65
C ILE A 500 -20.25 12.84 8.88
N GLU A 501 -19.57 12.95 10.00
CA GLU A 501 -20.12 13.59 11.20
C GLU A 501 -20.24 15.11 11.09
N ALA A 502 -19.31 15.72 10.38
CA ALA A 502 -19.23 17.17 10.25
C ALA A 502 -20.29 17.79 9.31
N ASN A 503 -21.06 16.97 8.60
CA ASN A 503 -22.07 17.43 7.63
C ASN A 503 -23.47 17.56 8.25
#